data_51b79bf050312be1de7b379ac5f06b02
#
_entry.id   51b79bf050312be1de7b379ac5f06b02
#
_cell.length_a   1.000
_cell.length_b   1.000
_cell.length_c   1.000
_cell.angle_alpha   90.00
_cell.angle_beta   90.00
_cell.angle_gamma   90.00
#
_symmetry.space_group_name_H-M   'P 1'
#
loop_
_entity.id
_entity.type
_entity.pdbx_description
1 polymer ?
#
loop_
_entity_poly.entity_id
_entity_poly.type
_entity_poly.pdbx_seq_one_letter_code
_entity_poly.pdbx_strand_id
1 'polypeptide(L)'
;LRELLGRANRILDLYTLLVEPIMGYPRHRESIASLQGPPLCYEECLTLEDLISRLEDLNVCILGPLSGFNREDCDVIAAPEGGVEHVLTSGIKPLYVTGDLDIELKMLDIILSISRTALIHIHGDNIERILAYKSKLSTTRIIYTSQIPTTTCTLPLGGFTDGDRAIIIAMLAGARIIKALGYNFEKPTYNHKSVRFHDEIKNTKLKLALKMIEESARILGYTIKRGEDTLILLKVKEY
;
A
#
# COMPACT_ATOMS: atom_id res chain seq x y z
N LEU A 1 8.28 -15.31 -7.02
CA LEU A 1 7.65 -15.27 -5.71
C LEU A 1 8.66 -15.41 -4.56
N ARG A 2 9.51 -16.45 -4.55
CA ARG A 2 10.49 -16.69 -3.46
C ARG A 2 11.45 -15.51 -3.26
N GLU A 3 11.95 -14.95 -4.34
CA GLU A 3 12.84 -13.78 -4.32
C GLU A 3 12.11 -12.52 -3.81
N LEU A 4 10.90 -12.30 -4.29
CA LEU A 4 10.05 -11.19 -3.82
C LEU A 4 9.78 -11.28 -2.33
N LEU A 5 9.40 -12.45 -1.82
CA LEU A 5 9.19 -12.67 -0.39
C LEU A 5 10.48 -12.46 0.42
N GLY A 6 11.65 -12.85 -0.13
CA GLY A 6 12.94 -12.57 0.47
C GLY A 6 13.25 -11.07 0.56
N ARG A 7 12.88 -10.29 -0.46
CA ARG A 7 12.99 -8.82 -0.43
C ARG A 7 11.98 -8.20 0.54
N ALA A 8 10.75 -8.69 0.54
CA ALA A 8 9.69 -8.22 1.43
C ALA A 8 10.07 -8.43 2.91
N ASN A 9 10.65 -9.57 3.28
CA ASN A 9 11.09 -9.82 4.65
C ASN A 9 12.09 -8.78 5.16
N ARG A 10 13.00 -8.29 4.31
CA ARG A 10 13.94 -7.21 4.71
C ARG A 10 13.23 -5.88 4.98
N ILE A 11 12.08 -5.65 4.37
CA ILE A 11 11.26 -4.45 4.59
C ILE A 11 10.42 -4.59 5.85
N LEU A 12 9.99 -5.81 6.21
CA LEU A 12 9.26 -6.04 7.46
C LEU A 12 10.06 -5.63 8.70
N ASP A 13 11.37 -5.88 8.70
CA ASP A 13 12.23 -5.46 9.79
C ASP A 13 12.21 -3.94 9.99
N LEU A 14 11.99 -3.16 8.93
CA LEU A 14 11.88 -1.71 9.02
C LEU A 14 10.68 -1.27 9.85
N TYR A 15 9.55 -1.97 9.80
CA TYR A 15 8.40 -1.65 10.63
C TYR A 15 8.77 -1.76 12.12
N THR A 16 9.39 -2.86 12.50
CA THR A 16 9.86 -3.08 13.88
C THR A 16 10.90 -2.06 14.32
N LEU A 17 11.78 -1.65 13.41
CA LEU A 17 12.86 -0.71 13.73
C LEU A 17 12.41 0.76 13.76
N LEU A 18 11.49 1.15 12.88
CA LEU A 18 11.13 2.56 12.67
C LEU A 18 9.79 2.93 13.26
N VAL A 19 8.78 2.04 13.20
CA VAL A 19 7.40 2.36 13.53
C VAL A 19 7.04 1.95 14.95
N GLU A 20 7.30 0.72 15.34
CA GLU A 20 6.94 0.20 16.68
C GLU A 20 7.46 1.08 17.83
N PRO A 21 8.73 1.54 17.85
CA PRO A 21 9.26 2.33 18.95
C PRO A 21 8.59 3.70 19.11
N ILE A 22 8.06 4.26 18.02
CA ILE A 22 7.48 5.61 18.00
C ILE A 22 5.97 5.56 18.20
N MET A 23 5.29 4.63 17.54
CA MET A 23 3.83 4.55 17.57
C MET A 23 3.29 3.74 18.74
N GLY A 24 4.10 2.86 19.33
CA GLY A 24 3.71 2.05 20.48
C GLY A 24 2.56 1.07 20.22
N TYR A 25 2.35 0.68 18.96
CA TYR A 25 1.28 -0.26 18.61
C TYR A 25 1.57 -1.65 19.21
N PRO A 26 0.59 -2.27 19.87
CA PRO A 26 0.83 -3.54 20.55
C PRO A 26 0.97 -4.68 19.53
N ARG A 27 2.19 -5.20 19.40
CA ARG A 27 2.54 -6.27 18.44
C ARG A 27 1.67 -7.53 18.57
N HIS A 28 1.19 -7.83 19.78
CA HIS A 28 0.31 -8.97 19.98
C HIS A 28 -1.04 -8.83 19.26
N ARG A 29 -1.58 -7.60 19.10
CA ARG A 29 -2.79 -7.35 18.31
C ARG A 29 -2.57 -7.62 16.83
N GLU A 30 -1.43 -7.18 16.31
CA GLU A 30 -1.03 -7.45 14.93
C GLU A 30 -0.87 -8.96 14.68
N SER A 31 -0.26 -9.68 15.63
CA SER A 31 -0.10 -11.14 15.54
C SER A 31 -1.46 -11.86 15.54
N ILE A 32 -2.38 -11.48 16.45
CA ILE A 32 -3.73 -12.06 16.48
C ILE A 32 -4.48 -11.76 15.18
N ALA A 33 -4.39 -10.51 14.67
CA ALA A 33 -5.02 -10.12 13.43
C ALA A 33 -4.51 -10.95 12.25
N SER A 34 -3.21 -11.10 12.12
CA SER A 34 -2.62 -11.88 11.04
C SER A 34 -2.96 -13.36 11.08
N LEU A 35 -3.19 -13.93 12.27
CA LEU A 35 -3.64 -15.32 12.45
C LEU A 35 -5.11 -15.54 12.11
N GLN A 36 -5.93 -14.50 12.20
CA GLN A 36 -7.37 -14.54 11.87
C GLN A 36 -7.64 -14.23 10.39
N GLY A 37 -6.61 -13.87 9.63
CA GLY A 37 -6.71 -13.73 8.18
C GLY A 37 -7.25 -15.02 7.53
N PRO A 38 -7.89 -14.91 6.36
CA PRO A 38 -8.37 -16.08 5.67
C PRO A 38 -7.22 -17.04 5.34
N PRO A 39 -7.47 -18.34 5.30
CA PRO A 39 -6.45 -19.33 4.94
C PRO A 39 -5.89 -19.03 3.55
N LEU A 40 -4.54 -19.12 3.35
CA LEU A 40 -3.85 -18.92 2.08
C LEU A 40 -4.45 -19.86 1.06
N CYS A 41 -5.02 -19.20 0.09
CA CYS A 41 -5.49 -19.87 -1.07
C CYS A 41 -4.38 -19.78 -2.14
N TYR A 42 -4.15 -20.86 -2.84
CA TYR A 42 -3.31 -20.90 -4.04
C TYR A 42 -3.63 -19.76 -5.02
N GLU A 43 -4.91 -19.36 -5.09
CA GLU A 43 -5.43 -18.27 -5.90
C GLU A 43 -4.84 -16.89 -5.56
N GLU A 44 -4.52 -16.63 -4.28
CA GLU A 44 -3.90 -15.36 -3.87
C GLU A 44 -2.44 -15.26 -4.32
N CYS A 45 -1.71 -16.38 -4.28
CA CYS A 45 -0.35 -16.43 -4.83
C CYS A 45 -0.35 -16.17 -6.34
N LEU A 46 -1.27 -16.75 -7.10
CA LEU A 46 -1.41 -16.50 -8.52
C LEU A 46 -1.82 -15.05 -8.80
N THR A 47 -2.68 -14.47 -7.95
CA THR A 47 -3.06 -13.06 -8.06
C THR A 47 -1.88 -12.13 -7.83
N LEU A 48 -0.99 -12.47 -6.88
CA LEU A 48 0.23 -11.71 -6.62
C LEU A 48 1.21 -11.82 -7.80
N GLU A 49 1.40 -12.99 -8.36
CA GLU A 49 2.27 -13.19 -9.53
C GLU A 49 1.75 -12.43 -10.77
N ASP A 50 0.43 -12.44 -11.02
CA ASP A 50 -0.20 -11.62 -12.08
C ASP A 50 0.03 -10.13 -11.82
N LEU A 51 -0.12 -9.67 -10.57
CA LEU A 51 0.13 -8.27 -10.21
C LEU A 51 1.58 -7.87 -10.46
N ILE A 52 2.54 -8.69 -10.02
CA ILE A 52 3.96 -8.42 -10.19
C ILE A 52 4.33 -8.33 -11.67
N SER A 53 3.89 -9.30 -12.48
CA SER A 53 4.19 -9.32 -13.94
C SER A 53 3.65 -8.10 -14.69
N ARG A 54 2.66 -7.42 -14.11
CA ARG A 54 2.06 -6.18 -14.67
C ARG A 54 2.69 -4.90 -14.16
N LEU A 55 3.65 -4.99 -13.28
CA LEU A 55 4.36 -3.84 -12.72
C LEU A 55 5.85 -3.83 -13.10
N GLU A 56 6.40 -5.02 -13.37
CA GLU A 56 7.82 -5.19 -13.65
C GLU A 56 8.25 -4.38 -14.88
N ASP A 57 9.31 -3.60 -14.73
CA ASP A 57 9.92 -2.72 -15.74
C ASP A 57 8.99 -1.63 -16.34
N LEU A 58 7.83 -1.38 -15.73
CA LEU A 58 6.89 -0.34 -16.15
C LEU A 58 7.04 0.96 -15.36
N ASN A 59 6.46 2.03 -15.89
CA ASN A 59 6.28 3.31 -15.20
C ASN A 59 4.95 3.27 -14.44
N VAL A 60 5.01 3.24 -13.12
CA VAL A 60 3.86 3.13 -12.24
C VAL A 60 3.55 4.47 -11.59
N CYS A 61 2.33 4.95 -11.73
CA CYS A 61 1.86 6.14 -11.03
C CYS A 61 0.98 5.74 -9.85
N ILE A 62 1.32 6.22 -8.66
CA ILE A 62 0.55 6.03 -7.43
C ILE A 62 -0.18 7.33 -7.12
N LEU A 63 -1.50 7.32 -7.15
CA LEU A 63 -2.31 8.53 -6.95
C LEU A 63 -2.62 8.75 -5.49
N GLY A 64 -2.07 9.79 -4.92
CA GLY A 64 -2.31 10.22 -3.54
C GLY A 64 -3.58 11.07 -3.37
N PRO A 65 -3.78 11.63 -2.15
CA PRO A 65 -4.99 12.35 -1.78
C PRO A 65 -5.11 13.77 -2.34
N LEU A 66 -4.06 14.35 -2.93
CA LEU A 66 -4.10 15.67 -3.54
C LEU A 66 -4.49 15.59 -5.03
N SER A 67 -5.35 16.50 -5.48
CA SER A 67 -5.79 16.58 -6.88
C SER A 67 -4.73 17.20 -7.80
N GLY A 68 -4.85 16.99 -9.11
CA GLY A 68 -4.08 17.72 -10.12
C GLY A 68 -2.83 16.99 -10.62
N PHE A 69 -2.98 15.74 -11.07
CA PHE A 69 -1.86 15.05 -11.72
C PHE A 69 -2.01 14.98 -13.23
N ASN A 70 -0.88 15.03 -13.93
CA ASN A 70 -0.77 14.66 -15.32
C ASN A 70 -0.37 13.17 -15.39
N ARG A 71 -1.18 12.34 -16.07
CA ARG A 71 -0.91 10.92 -16.23
C ARG A 71 -0.11 10.58 -17.48
N GLU A 72 0.39 11.56 -18.20
CA GLU A 72 1.35 11.35 -19.27
C GLU A 72 2.57 10.62 -18.71
N ASP A 73 3.03 9.59 -19.40
CA ASP A 73 4.10 8.68 -18.97
C ASP A 73 3.78 7.67 -17.85
N CYS A 74 2.52 7.37 -17.58
CA CYS A 74 2.13 6.27 -16.71
C CYS A 74 1.68 5.06 -17.54
N ASP A 75 2.40 3.95 -17.45
CA ASP A 75 1.97 2.68 -18.06
C ASP A 75 0.87 2.04 -17.21
N VAL A 76 0.99 2.20 -15.88
CA VAL A 76 0.09 1.63 -14.89
C VAL A 76 -0.26 2.65 -13.82
N ILE A 77 -1.50 2.58 -13.33
CA ILE A 77 -1.98 3.41 -12.23
C ILE A 77 -2.39 2.54 -11.06
N ALA A 78 -2.03 2.97 -9.86
CA ALA A 78 -2.48 2.42 -8.60
C ALA A 78 -2.88 3.55 -7.64
N ALA A 79 -3.59 3.22 -6.57
CA ALA A 79 -3.98 4.20 -5.58
C ALA A 79 -4.11 3.57 -4.17
N PRO A 80 -3.75 4.29 -3.11
CA PRO A 80 -4.25 3.98 -1.77
C PRO A 80 -5.72 4.38 -1.65
N GLU A 81 -6.42 3.89 -0.65
CA GLU A 81 -7.82 4.28 -0.36
C GLU A 81 -8.01 5.82 -0.36
N GLY A 82 -7.07 6.56 0.21
CA GLY A 82 -7.11 8.02 0.23
C GLY A 82 -7.03 8.71 -1.14
N GLY A 83 -6.59 8.01 -2.18
CA GLY A 83 -6.48 8.49 -3.56
C GLY A 83 -7.63 8.05 -4.47
N VAL A 84 -8.53 7.19 -3.99
CA VAL A 84 -9.58 6.58 -4.81
C VAL A 84 -10.54 7.60 -5.42
N GLU A 85 -10.84 8.68 -4.73
CA GLU A 85 -11.72 9.75 -5.25
C GLU A 85 -11.17 10.38 -6.53
N HIS A 86 -9.86 10.59 -6.60
CA HIS A 86 -9.22 11.12 -7.82
C HIS A 86 -9.27 10.11 -8.96
N VAL A 87 -9.14 8.83 -8.65
CA VAL A 87 -9.32 7.75 -9.60
C VAL A 87 -10.74 7.76 -10.17
N LEU A 88 -11.74 7.87 -9.33
CA LEU A 88 -13.16 7.90 -9.72
C LEU A 88 -13.49 9.11 -10.60
N THR A 89 -13.09 10.31 -10.18
CA THR A 89 -13.37 11.55 -10.93
C THR A 89 -12.65 11.60 -12.27
N SER A 90 -11.54 10.90 -12.40
CA SER A 90 -10.75 10.81 -13.63
C SER A 90 -11.18 9.68 -14.58
N GLY A 91 -12.14 8.85 -14.19
CA GLY A 91 -12.58 7.68 -14.98
C GLY A 91 -11.50 6.61 -15.17
N ILE A 92 -10.49 6.60 -14.32
CA ILE A 92 -9.35 5.68 -14.39
C ILE A 92 -9.71 4.37 -13.69
N LYS A 93 -9.20 3.26 -14.24
CA LYS A 93 -9.26 1.95 -13.57
C LYS A 93 -7.86 1.60 -13.06
N PRO A 94 -7.62 1.65 -11.73
CA PRO A 94 -6.33 1.31 -11.20
C PRO A 94 -6.06 -0.19 -11.33
N LEU A 95 -4.79 -0.55 -11.54
CA LEU A 95 -4.38 -1.95 -11.51
C LEU A 95 -4.57 -2.52 -10.10
N TYR A 96 -4.19 -1.76 -9.09
CA TYR A 96 -4.42 -2.15 -7.70
C TYR A 96 -4.77 -0.96 -6.81
N VAL A 97 -5.48 -1.27 -5.73
CA VAL A 97 -5.77 -0.35 -4.63
C VAL A 97 -5.25 -0.97 -3.33
N THR A 98 -4.63 -0.16 -2.48
CA THR A 98 -4.21 -0.54 -1.13
C THR A 98 -5.10 0.10 -0.09
N GLY A 99 -5.48 -0.63 0.96
CA GLY A 99 -6.32 -0.10 2.02
C GLY A 99 -6.42 -1.03 3.23
N ASP A 100 -7.00 -0.52 4.30
CA ASP A 100 -7.26 -1.24 5.55
C ASP A 100 -8.75 -1.35 5.88
N LEU A 101 -9.60 -1.05 4.91
CA LEU A 101 -11.06 -1.01 5.02
C LEU A 101 -11.59 0.07 6.00
N ASP A 102 -10.83 1.13 6.23
CA ASP A 102 -11.29 2.29 7.02
C ASP A 102 -12.19 3.22 6.20
N ILE A 103 -13.11 2.60 5.44
CA ILE A 103 -14.05 3.23 4.51
C ILE A 103 -15.47 2.72 4.72
N GLU A 104 -16.44 3.47 4.21
CA GLU A 104 -17.82 3.00 4.15
C GLU A 104 -17.97 1.82 3.18
N LEU A 105 -18.91 0.92 3.48
CA LEU A 105 -19.19 -0.26 2.66
C LEU A 105 -19.46 0.07 1.19
N LYS A 106 -20.13 1.20 0.92
CA LYS A 106 -20.39 1.69 -0.44
C LYS A 106 -19.11 2.01 -1.19
N MET A 107 -18.12 2.59 -0.51
CA MET A 107 -16.82 2.89 -1.12
C MET A 107 -16.04 1.61 -1.40
N LEU A 108 -16.12 0.61 -0.52
CA LEU A 108 -15.53 -0.69 -0.79
C LEU A 108 -16.10 -1.32 -2.06
N ASP A 109 -17.43 -1.31 -2.26
CA ASP A 109 -18.05 -1.82 -3.49
C ASP A 109 -17.50 -1.12 -4.74
N ILE A 110 -17.30 0.19 -4.65
CA ILE A 110 -16.70 0.96 -5.74
C ILE A 110 -15.27 0.51 -6.00
N ILE A 111 -14.42 0.45 -4.96
CA ILE A 111 -13.02 0.01 -5.08
C ILE A 111 -12.93 -1.36 -5.75
N LEU A 112 -13.73 -2.32 -5.29
CA LEU A 112 -13.74 -3.67 -5.82
C LEU A 112 -14.22 -3.71 -7.29
N SER A 113 -15.08 -2.78 -7.70
CA SER A 113 -15.59 -2.71 -9.08
C SER A 113 -14.62 -2.07 -10.07
N ILE A 114 -13.77 -1.14 -9.61
CA ILE A 114 -12.87 -0.38 -10.49
C ILE A 114 -11.45 -0.92 -10.54
N SER A 115 -10.97 -1.53 -9.45
CA SER A 115 -9.60 -2.06 -9.38
C SER A 115 -9.54 -3.50 -9.90
N ARG A 116 -8.39 -3.85 -10.51
CA ARG A 116 -8.14 -5.25 -10.89
C ARG A 116 -7.80 -6.10 -9.67
N THR A 117 -7.09 -5.54 -8.70
CA THR A 117 -6.66 -6.21 -7.46
C THR A 117 -6.82 -5.26 -6.29
N ALA A 118 -7.34 -5.75 -5.19
CA ALA A 118 -7.37 -5.03 -3.92
C ALA A 118 -6.35 -5.67 -2.95
N LEU A 119 -5.44 -4.86 -2.40
CA LEU A 119 -4.52 -5.28 -1.35
C LEU A 119 -5.06 -4.77 -0.02
N ILE A 120 -5.63 -5.69 0.75
CA ILE A 120 -6.28 -5.38 2.02
C ILE A 120 -5.30 -5.67 3.16
N HIS A 121 -4.96 -4.62 3.88
CA HIS A 121 -4.07 -4.73 5.03
C HIS A 121 -4.84 -5.21 6.27
N ILE A 122 -4.32 -6.27 6.90
CA ILE A 122 -4.86 -6.80 8.14
C ILE A 122 -4.01 -6.30 9.30
N HIS A 123 -4.65 -5.66 10.26
CA HIS A 123 -4.02 -5.20 11.50
C HIS A 123 -5.00 -5.29 12.68
N GLY A 124 -4.50 -5.04 13.92
CA GLY A 124 -5.24 -5.27 15.15
C GLY A 124 -6.59 -4.56 15.27
N ASP A 125 -6.80 -3.48 14.53
CA ASP A 125 -7.98 -2.62 14.68
C ASP A 125 -9.05 -2.85 13.59
N ASN A 126 -8.77 -3.66 12.54
CA ASN A 126 -9.72 -3.82 11.43
C ASN A 126 -10.29 -5.23 11.22
N ILE A 127 -9.98 -6.18 12.09
CA ILE A 127 -10.44 -7.57 11.99
C ILE A 127 -11.96 -7.67 11.90
N GLU A 128 -12.68 -6.95 12.75
CA GLU A 128 -14.14 -6.96 12.79
C GLU A 128 -14.73 -6.50 11.44
N ARG A 129 -14.13 -5.49 10.80
CA ARG A 129 -14.52 -5.03 9.46
C ARG A 129 -14.24 -6.08 8.39
N ILE A 130 -13.08 -6.73 8.44
CA ILE A 130 -12.74 -7.82 7.51
C ILE A 130 -13.76 -8.95 7.61
N LEU A 131 -14.11 -9.36 8.83
CA LEU A 131 -15.13 -10.39 9.06
C LEU A 131 -16.52 -9.94 8.59
N ALA A 132 -16.92 -8.70 8.88
CA ALA A 132 -18.19 -8.14 8.42
C ALA A 132 -18.30 -8.06 6.89
N TYR A 133 -17.19 -7.83 6.19
CA TYR A 133 -17.16 -7.68 4.73
C TYR A 133 -16.76 -8.98 4.00
N LYS A 134 -16.57 -10.06 4.72
CA LYS A 134 -16.06 -11.34 4.18
C LYS A 134 -16.79 -11.81 2.92
N SER A 135 -18.13 -11.73 2.87
CA SER A 135 -18.92 -12.15 1.71
C SER A 135 -18.64 -11.32 0.46
N LYS A 136 -18.35 -10.02 0.61
CA LYS A 136 -17.98 -9.13 -0.50
C LYS A 136 -16.53 -9.35 -0.93
N LEU A 137 -15.64 -9.56 0.02
CA LEU A 137 -14.23 -9.78 -0.21
C LEU A 137 -13.98 -11.13 -0.94
N SER A 138 -14.85 -12.11 -0.79
CA SER A 138 -14.70 -13.43 -1.44
C SER A 138 -14.92 -13.44 -2.96
N THR A 139 -15.42 -12.34 -3.55
CA THR A 139 -15.78 -12.27 -4.97
C THR A 139 -14.78 -11.54 -5.86
N THR A 140 -13.71 -11.01 -5.29
CA THR A 140 -12.75 -10.13 -5.96
C THR A 140 -11.33 -10.68 -5.82
N ARG A 141 -10.45 -10.29 -6.73
CA ARG A 141 -9.02 -10.57 -6.62
C ARG A 141 -8.42 -9.78 -5.46
N ILE A 142 -8.34 -10.40 -4.30
CA ILE A 142 -7.84 -9.80 -3.08
C ILE A 142 -6.52 -10.44 -2.69
N ILE A 143 -5.60 -9.60 -2.24
CA ILE A 143 -4.37 -10.00 -1.58
C ILE A 143 -4.42 -9.42 -0.18
N TYR A 144 -4.40 -10.29 0.83
CA TYR A 144 -4.29 -9.84 2.21
C TYR A 144 -2.82 -9.59 2.55
N THR A 145 -2.54 -8.45 3.18
CA THR A 145 -1.19 -8.05 3.55
C THR A 145 -1.07 -7.81 5.05
N SER A 146 0.11 -8.00 5.60
CA SER A 146 0.44 -7.64 6.98
C SER A 146 1.79 -6.94 7.07
N GLN A 147 2.02 -6.25 8.19
CA GLN A 147 3.27 -5.58 8.51
C GLN A 147 4.18 -6.40 9.42
N ILE A 148 3.79 -7.62 9.75
CA ILE A 148 4.59 -8.55 10.55
C ILE A 148 4.63 -9.92 9.84
N PRO A 149 5.65 -10.76 10.11
CA PRO A 149 5.67 -12.12 9.62
C PRO A 149 4.45 -12.89 10.12
N THR A 150 3.83 -13.67 9.23
CA THR A 150 2.65 -14.49 9.56
C THR A 150 2.86 -15.93 9.13
N THR A 151 2.13 -16.84 9.76
CA THR A 151 2.06 -18.26 9.37
C THR A 151 0.84 -18.56 8.51
N THR A 152 0.01 -17.55 8.25
CA THR A 152 -1.22 -17.63 7.49
C THR A 152 -1.07 -16.97 6.12
N CYS A 153 -2.13 -16.87 5.42
CA CYS A 153 -2.34 -16.37 4.08
C CYS A 153 -2.13 -14.88 3.86
N THR A 154 -1.72 -14.19 4.88
CA THR A 154 -1.43 -12.79 4.80
C THR A 154 -0.01 -12.61 4.30
N LEU A 155 0.18 -11.92 3.20
CA LEU A 155 1.49 -11.67 2.63
C LEU A 155 2.21 -10.55 3.41
N PRO A 156 3.39 -10.81 3.94
CA PRO A 156 4.18 -9.81 4.64
C PRO A 156 4.87 -8.89 3.62
N LEU A 157 4.15 -7.91 3.07
CA LEU A 157 4.68 -7.02 2.04
C LEU A 157 5.29 -5.73 2.57
N GLY A 158 5.22 -5.49 3.88
CA GLY A 158 5.73 -4.28 4.51
C GLY A 158 4.85 -3.05 4.28
N GLY A 159 5.38 -1.86 4.64
CA GLY A 159 4.66 -0.60 4.63
C GLY A 159 3.99 -0.29 5.97
N PHE A 160 3.66 0.99 6.19
CA PHE A 160 3.04 1.46 7.42
C PHE A 160 1.66 2.10 7.18
N THR A 161 1.53 2.88 6.10
CA THR A 161 0.27 3.47 5.65
C THR A 161 -0.11 2.93 4.28
N ASP A 162 -1.33 3.14 3.83
CA ASP A 162 -1.75 2.68 2.50
C ASP A 162 -0.89 3.29 1.38
N GLY A 163 -0.49 4.56 1.56
CA GLY A 163 0.31 5.27 0.57
C GLY A 163 1.71 4.69 0.38
N ASP A 164 2.47 4.54 1.45
CA ASP A 164 3.82 3.96 1.36
C ASP A 164 3.77 2.48 0.99
N ARG A 165 2.74 1.73 1.43
CA ARG A 165 2.52 0.35 1.03
C ARG A 165 2.30 0.23 -0.48
N ALA A 166 1.50 1.12 -1.09
CA ALA A 166 1.32 1.12 -2.54
C ALA A 166 2.64 1.35 -3.28
N ILE A 167 3.48 2.26 -2.80
CA ILE A 167 4.80 2.56 -3.39
C ILE A 167 5.75 1.36 -3.20
N ILE A 168 5.80 0.77 -2.00
CA ILE A 168 6.67 -0.37 -1.68
C ILE A 168 6.32 -1.59 -2.52
N ILE A 169 5.04 -1.87 -2.76
CA ILE A 169 4.60 -2.96 -3.62
C ILE A 169 5.12 -2.77 -5.06
N ALA A 170 5.05 -1.56 -5.60
CA ALA A 170 5.59 -1.27 -6.93
C ALA A 170 7.12 -1.46 -6.97
N MET A 171 7.85 -1.07 -5.90
CA MET A 171 9.29 -1.33 -5.80
C MET A 171 9.61 -2.83 -5.73
N LEU A 172 8.88 -3.57 -4.89
CA LEU A 172 9.04 -5.03 -4.76
C LEU A 172 8.79 -5.75 -6.08
N ALA A 173 7.81 -5.30 -6.85
CA ALA A 173 7.49 -5.81 -8.17
C ALA A 173 8.52 -5.41 -9.24
N GLY A 174 9.49 -4.55 -8.93
CA GLY A 174 10.54 -4.18 -9.87
C GLY A 174 10.14 -3.13 -10.90
N ALA A 175 9.17 -2.27 -10.60
CA ALA A 175 8.79 -1.17 -11.48
C ALA A 175 10.00 -0.31 -11.85
N ARG A 176 10.10 0.12 -13.11
CA ARG A 176 11.23 0.91 -13.62
C ARG A 176 11.25 2.32 -13.04
N ILE A 177 10.08 2.97 -13.05
CA ILE A 177 9.86 4.30 -12.50
C ILE A 177 8.58 4.25 -11.67
N ILE A 178 8.63 4.80 -10.47
CA ILE A 178 7.44 4.98 -9.63
C ILE A 178 7.25 6.47 -9.39
N LYS A 179 6.10 6.99 -9.78
CA LYS A 179 5.71 8.39 -9.57
C LYS A 179 4.57 8.42 -8.55
N ALA A 180 4.86 8.79 -7.31
CA ALA A 180 3.82 9.07 -6.32
C ALA A 180 3.37 10.53 -6.51
N LEU A 181 2.15 10.71 -6.99
CA LEU A 181 1.57 11.99 -7.42
C LEU A 181 0.48 12.40 -6.43
N GLY A 182 0.48 13.66 -6.03
CA GLY A 182 -0.45 14.16 -5.02
C GLY A 182 -0.11 13.71 -3.60
N TYR A 183 1.19 13.55 -3.30
CA TYR A 183 1.70 13.21 -1.97
C TYR A 183 2.50 14.36 -1.39
N ASN A 184 2.04 14.87 -0.25
CA ASN A 184 2.82 15.79 0.57
C ASN A 184 3.14 15.12 1.91
N PHE A 185 4.41 14.81 2.13
CA PHE A 185 4.87 14.16 3.36
C PHE A 185 5.19 15.15 4.49
N GLU A 186 5.11 16.45 4.22
CA GLU A 186 5.38 17.50 5.20
C GLU A 186 4.10 18.07 5.82
N LYS A 187 2.99 18.03 5.06
CA LYS A 187 1.70 18.58 5.47
C LYS A 187 0.60 17.52 5.37
N PRO A 188 -0.17 17.27 6.43
CA PRO A 188 -1.29 16.36 6.38
C PRO A 188 -2.34 16.83 5.38
N THR A 189 -2.79 15.94 4.54
CA THR A 189 -3.94 16.17 3.66
C THR A 189 -5.19 15.63 4.34
N TYR A 190 -6.25 16.44 4.37
CA TYR A 190 -7.53 16.07 4.92
C TYR A 190 -8.49 15.78 3.77
N ASN A 191 -8.88 14.54 3.63
CA ASN A 191 -10.05 14.10 2.87
C ASN A 191 -11.23 13.92 3.82
N HIS A 192 -12.40 13.52 3.35
CA HIS A 192 -13.61 13.40 4.18
C HIS A 192 -13.49 12.37 5.33
N LYS A 193 -12.45 11.55 5.35
CA LYS A 193 -12.16 10.60 6.42
C LYS A 193 -11.44 11.22 7.62
N SER A 194 -10.87 12.42 7.46
CA SER A 194 -9.94 12.95 8.46
C SER A 194 -10.63 13.92 9.41
N VAL A 195 -10.80 13.53 10.65
CA VAL A 195 -11.13 14.45 11.73
C VAL A 195 -9.86 15.20 12.14
N ARG A 196 -9.92 16.54 12.19
CA ARG A 196 -8.77 17.45 12.43
C ARG A 196 -8.08 17.31 13.80
N PHE A 197 -8.62 16.47 14.71
CA PHE A 197 -8.18 16.39 16.11
C PHE A 197 -6.85 15.64 16.37
N HIS A 198 -6.17 15.15 15.32
CA HIS A 198 -4.96 14.32 15.50
C HIS A 198 -3.80 14.72 14.59
N ASP A 199 -3.58 16.02 14.39
CA ASP A 199 -2.55 16.55 13.48
C ASP A 199 -1.15 16.05 13.82
N GLU A 200 -0.79 15.97 15.10
CA GLU A 200 0.53 15.48 15.54
C GLU A 200 0.74 14.01 15.19
N ILE A 201 -0.28 13.17 15.43
CA ILE A 201 -0.21 11.76 15.08
C ILE A 201 -0.11 11.59 13.56
N LYS A 202 -0.90 12.36 12.81
CA LYS A 202 -0.89 12.32 11.35
C LYS A 202 0.45 12.78 10.78
N ASN A 203 1.03 13.86 11.32
CA ASN A 203 2.37 14.32 10.96
C ASN A 203 3.43 13.26 11.25
N THR A 204 3.34 12.60 12.41
CA THR A 204 4.25 11.52 12.77
C THR A 204 4.12 10.35 11.80
N LYS A 205 2.89 9.95 11.45
CA LYS A 205 2.63 8.89 10.45
C LYS A 205 3.22 9.24 9.08
N LEU A 206 3.08 10.47 8.60
CA LEU A 206 3.65 10.92 7.32
C LEU A 206 5.17 10.85 7.30
N LYS A 207 5.83 11.31 8.38
CA LYS A 207 7.29 11.23 8.51
C LYS A 207 7.77 9.78 8.52
N LEU A 208 7.07 8.90 9.23
CA LEU A 208 7.38 7.47 9.27
C LEU A 208 7.15 6.81 7.91
N ALA A 209 6.04 7.12 7.23
CA ALA A 209 5.75 6.62 5.89
C ALA A 209 6.86 7.01 4.90
N LEU A 210 7.30 8.27 4.92
CA LEU A 210 8.41 8.71 4.10
C LEU A 210 9.70 7.96 4.43
N LYS A 211 10.01 7.78 5.71
CA LYS A 211 11.20 7.04 6.15
C LYS A 211 11.13 5.57 5.72
N MET A 212 9.95 4.94 5.78
CA MET A 212 9.72 3.59 5.25
C MET A 212 10.01 3.51 3.76
N ILE A 213 9.55 4.48 2.97
CA ILE A 213 9.82 4.55 1.52
C ILE A 213 11.33 4.69 1.27
N GLU A 214 12.03 5.57 1.98
CA GLU A 214 13.46 5.83 1.79
C GLU A 214 14.32 4.60 2.08
N GLU A 215 14.08 3.95 3.22
CA GLU A 215 14.84 2.75 3.58
C GLU A 215 14.49 1.57 2.67
N SER A 216 13.21 1.43 2.28
CA SER A 216 12.82 0.42 1.30
C SER A 216 13.46 0.65 -0.06
N ALA A 217 13.53 1.90 -0.52
CA ALA A 217 14.21 2.27 -1.77
C ALA A 217 15.70 1.91 -1.74
N ARG A 218 16.38 2.20 -0.61
CA ARG A 218 17.79 1.82 -0.41
C ARG A 218 17.99 0.30 -0.46
N ILE A 219 17.10 -0.47 0.16
CA ILE A 219 17.17 -1.94 0.19
C ILE A 219 16.90 -2.54 -1.21
N LEU A 220 15.97 -1.93 -1.96
CA LEU A 220 15.49 -2.46 -3.24
C LEU A 220 16.21 -1.84 -4.47
N GLY A 221 17.22 -0.99 -4.27
CA GLY A 221 18.02 -0.42 -5.35
C GLY A 221 17.28 0.67 -6.13
N TYR A 222 16.60 1.59 -5.43
CA TYR A 222 15.97 2.77 -6.03
C TYR A 222 16.64 4.05 -5.54
N THR A 223 16.73 5.03 -6.43
CA THR A 223 17.04 6.43 -6.10
C THR A 223 15.75 7.24 -6.02
N ILE A 224 15.73 8.28 -5.18
CA ILE A 224 14.56 9.10 -4.91
C ILE A 224 14.81 10.54 -5.31
N LYS A 225 13.87 11.14 -6.05
CA LYS A 225 13.77 12.57 -6.30
C LYS A 225 12.48 13.09 -5.68
N ARG A 226 12.55 14.18 -4.92
CA ARG A 226 11.39 14.80 -4.25
C ARG A 226 11.00 16.09 -4.95
N GLY A 227 9.71 16.29 -5.20
CA GLY A 227 9.05 17.55 -5.50
C GLY A 227 8.15 17.96 -4.36
N GLU A 228 7.39 19.05 -4.53
CA GLU A 228 6.49 19.57 -3.49
C GLU A 228 5.38 18.57 -3.14
N ASP A 229 4.66 18.06 -4.14
CA ASP A 229 3.58 17.07 -3.98
C ASP A 229 3.85 15.80 -4.80
N THR A 230 5.12 15.51 -5.04
CA THR A 230 5.52 14.36 -5.85
C THR A 230 6.76 13.68 -5.29
N LEU A 231 6.79 12.35 -5.44
CA LEU A 231 7.96 11.54 -5.16
C LEU A 231 8.23 10.65 -6.36
N ILE A 232 9.43 10.71 -6.92
CA ILE A 232 9.83 9.90 -8.07
C ILE A 232 10.93 8.94 -7.63
N LEU A 233 10.68 7.65 -7.81
CA LEU A 233 11.65 6.59 -7.55
C LEU A 233 12.10 5.99 -8.88
N LEU A 234 13.40 5.85 -9.04
CA LEU A 234 14.04 5.32 -10.24
C LEU A 234 14.83 4.06 -9.87
N LYS A 235 14.52 2.94 -10.51
CA LYS A 235 15.26 1.70 -10.31
C LYS A 235 16.70 1.88 -10.82
N VAL A 236 17.66 1.59 -9.97
CA VAL A 236 19.08 1.62 -10.35
C VAL A 236 19.36 0.40 -11.23
N LYS A 237 19.90 0.62 -12.42
CA LYS A 237 20.34 -0.50 -13.27
C LYS A 237 21.56 -1.15 -12.62
N GLU A 238 21.47 -2.44 -12.33
CA GLU A 238 22.65 -3.24 -12.06
C GLU A 238 23.42 -3.39 -13.39
N TYR A 239 24.65 -2.87 -13.42
CA TYR A 239 25.56 -3.04 -14.55
C TYR A 239 26.36 -4.33 -14.37
#